data_3e8b17232e6f7b8934d4d7096d771b7d
#
_entry.id   3e8b17232e6f7b8934d4d7096d771b7d
#
_cell.length_a   1.000
_cell.length_b   1.000
_cell.length_c   1.000
_cell.angle_alpha   90.00
_cell.angle_beta   90.00
_cell.angle_gamma   90.00
#
_symmetry.space_group_name_H-M   'P 1'
#
loop_
_entity.id
_entity.type
_entity.pdbx_description
1 polymer ?
#
loop_
_entity_poly.entity_id
_entity_poly.type
_entity_poly.pdbx_seq_one_letter_code
_entity_poly.pdbx_strand_id
1 'polypeptide(L)'
;SPLVRQIEAAVDDTEVIRRAVGTTDVVVFAANPPYTRWPQQALPMLQAAITLAATLHARLMFPGNVYNFGADMPARLLPDTPQRATTRKGQVRMAMEQALADAAAHRGVQSVVIRAGEFIGGGVGNWFDNTITKSIGKGRLTYPGRGDVTHAWAYLPDLARAFVAVAAVRANLPAHLRLHFPGYTLTGDELCAALGRVAGRPLRVGGMPWPLLRAISPLVPILRERGLDGVTAGAAWLSGCGRGPA
;
A
#
# COMPACT_ATOMS: atom_id res chain seq x y z
N SER A 1 -16.49 -16.98 -10.53
CA SER A 1 -15.84 -17.49 -11.73
C SER A 1 -15.44 -18.94 -11.51
N PRO A 2 -15.62 -19.86 -12.48
CA PRO A 2 -15.19 -21.26 -12.33
C PRO A 2 -13.67 -21.43 -12.17
N LEU A 3 -12.90 -20.37 -12.42
CA LEU A 3 -11.44 -20.33 -12.23
C LEU A 3 -11.02 -19.89 -10.82
N VAL A 4 -11.96 -19.51 -9.95
CA VAL A 4 -11.66 -19.06 -8.59
C VAL A 4 -12.27 -20.04 -7.60
N ARG A 5 -11.41 -20.65 -6.79
CA ARG A 5 -11.82 -21.48 -5.66
C ARG A 5 -11.63 -20.66 -4.38
N GLN A 6 -12.67 -20.56 -3.59
CA GLN A 6 -12.64 -19.89 -2.30
C GLN A 6 -12.31 -20.90 -1.20
N ILE A 7 -11.40 -20.52 -0.30
CA ILE A 7 -10.99 -21.31 0.88
C ILE A 7 -11.21 -20.43 2.10
N GLU A 8 -11.99 -20.91 3.05
CA GLU A 8 -12.19 -20.23 4.33
C GLU A 8 -11.16 -20.77 5.33
N ALA A 9 -10.20 -19.92 5.71
CA ALA A 9 -9.15 -20.24 6.67
C ALA A 9 -8.57 -18.95 7.28
N ALA A 10 -8.03 -19.04 8.49
CA ALA A 10 -7.22 -17.95 9.04
C ALA A 10 -5.90 -17.84 8.24
N VAL A 11 -5.34 -16.62 8.14
CA VAL A 11 -4.12 -16.38 7.34
C VAL A 11 -2.90 -17.15 7.89
N ASP A 12 -2.89 -17.41 9.17
CA ASP A 12 -1.85 -18.16 9.89
C ASP A 12 -2.11 -19.68 9.95
N ASP A 13 -3.28 -20.14 9.50
CA ASP A 13 -3.58 -21.56 9.38
C ASP A 13 -2.99 -22.13 8.07
N THR A 14 -1.67 -22.12 8.03
CA THR A 14 -0.89 -22.49 6.85
C THR A 14 -1.11 -23.94 6.42
N GLU A 15 -1.42 -24.85 7.35
CA GLU A 15 -1.65 -26.25 7.04
C GLU A 15 -3.01 -26.49 6.37
N VAL A 16 -4.06 -25.82 6.82
CA VAL A 16 -5.38 -25.88 6.16
C VAL A 16 -5.27 -25.31 4.75
N ILE A 17 -4.59 -24.16 4.60
CA ILE A 17 -4.39 -23.54 3.29
C ILE A 17 -3.58 -24.45 2.38
N ARG A 18 -2.47 -25.01 2.87
CA ARG A 18 -1.61 -25.92 2.12
C ARG A 18 -2.37 -27.15 1.60
N ARG A 19 -3.12 -27.81 2.47
CA ARG A 19 -3.94 -28.98 2.08
C ARG A 19 -5.00 -28.63 1.05
N ALA A 20 -5.62 -27.47 1.22
CA ALA A 20 -6.65 -27.01 0.31
C ALA A 20 -6.11 -26.60 -1.05
N VAL A 21 -4.93 -25.97 -1.13
CA VAL A 21 -4.31 -25.51 -2.38
C VAL A 21 -3.61 -26.64 -3.12
N GLY A 22 -2.95 -27.57 -2.40
CA GLY A 22 -2.09 -28.61 -2.99
C GLY A 22 -0.78 -28.02 -3.48
N THR A 23 -0.69 -27.70 -4.78
CA THR A 23 0.49 -27.10 -5.42
C THR A 23 0.16 -25.71 -5.96
N THR A 24 1.10 -24.79 -5.89
CA THR A 24 1.00 -23.47 -6.51
C THR A 24 2.38 -22.90 -6.83
N ASP A 25 2.46 -22.12 -7.87
CA ASP A 25 3.68 -21.42 -8.29
C ASP A 25 3.89 -20.09 -7.58
N VAL A 26 2.79 -19.45 -7.15
CA VAL A 26 2.79 -18.10 -6.59
C VAL A 26 1.83 -18.01 -5.42
N VAL A 27 2.29 -17.40 -4.35
CA VAL A 27 1.47 -16.93 -3.22
C VAL A 27 1.45 -15.41 -3.26
N VAL A 28 0.28 -14.79 -3.36
CA VAL A 28 0.14 -13.33 -3.24
C VAL A 28 -0.37 -13.01 -1.83
N PHE A 29 0.48 -12.41 -1.02
CA PHE A 29 0.09 -11.97 0.33
C PHE A 29 -0.44 -10.54 0.28
N ALA A 30 -1.74 -10.39 0.10
CA ALA A 30 -2.44 -9.10 0.10
C ALA A 30 -3.30 -8.88 1.36
N ALA A 31 -3.22 -9.76 2.35
CA ALA A 31 -3.93 -9.62 3.61
C ALA A 31 -3.40 -8.42 4.41
N ASN A 32 -4.30 -7.68 5.01
CA ASN A 32 -3.96 -6.46 5.73
C ASN A 32 -4.85 -6.35 6.99
N PRO A 33 -4.28 -6.44 8.19
CA PRO A 33 -5.07 -6.26 9.41
C PRO A 33 -5.52 -4.80 9.56
N PRO A 34 -6.50 -4.51 10.42
CA PRO A 34 -6.85 -3.12 10.74
C PRO A 34 -5.62 -2.32 11.18
N TYR A 35 -5.52 -1.06 10.78
CA TYR A 35 -4.35 -0.20 11.07
C TYR A 35 -3.99 -0.13 12.56
N THR A 36 -4.98 -0.20 13.44
CA THR A 36 -4.79 -0.22 14.90
C THR A 36 -4.06 -1.48 15.40
N ARG A 37 -4.00 -2.53 14.59
CA ARG A 37 -3.36 -3.81 14.92
C ARG A 37 -2.08 -4.08 14.09
N TRP A 38 -1.69 -3.16 13.24
CA TRP A 38 -0.51 -3.31 12.39
C TRP A 38 0.76 -3.66 13.16
N PRO A 39 1.11 -2.95 14.26
CA PRO A 39 2.35 -3.24 14.98
C PRO A 39 2.43 -4.67 15.52
N GLN A 40 1.27 -5.27 15.83
CA GLN A 40 1.21 -6.60 16.42
C GLN A 40 0.95 -7.72 15.40
N GLN A 41 0.20 -7.44 14.33
CA GLN A 41 -0.33 -8.48 13.45
C GLN A 41 0.30 -8.50 12.05
N ALA A 42 0.74 -7.37 11.50
CA ALA A 42 1.17 -7.31 10.09
C ALA A 42 2.40 -8.18 9.81
N LEU A 43 3.43 -8.10 10.63
CA LEU A 43 4.63 -8.91 10.46
C LEU A 43 4.39 -10.41 10.75
N PRO A 44 3.72 -10.82 11.84
CA PRO A 44 3.35 -12.23 12.06
C PRO A 44 2.54 -12.85 10.90
N MET A 45 1.55 -12.13 10.37
CA MET A 45 0.77 -12.60 9.22
C MET A 45 1.65 -12.79 7.97
N LEU A 46 2.60 -11.88 7.71
CA LEU A 46 3.56 -12.07 6.63
C LEU A 46 4.49 -13.26 6.88
N GLN A 47 4.93 -13.48 8.12
CA GLN A 47 5.75 -14.63 8.47
C GLN A 47 5.04 -15.96 8.23
N ALA A 48 3.73 -16.03 8.50
CA ALA A 48 2.91 -17.18 8.13
C ALA A 48 2.87 -17.39 6.60
N ALA A 49 2.71 -16.31 5.82
CA ALA A 49 2.76 -16.39 4.36
C ALA A 49 4.14 -16.80 3.83
N ILE A 50 5.23 -16.36 4.45
CA ILE A 50 6.60 -16.81 4.13
C ILE A 50 6.75 -18.31 4.38
N THR A 51 6.23 -18.80 5.51
CA THR A 51 6.26 -20.23 5.84
C THR A 51 5.43 -21.05 4.86
N LEU A 52 4.25 -20.58 4.51
CA LEU A 52 3.41 -21.21 3.49
C LEU A 52 4.11 -21.28 2.13
N ALA A 53 4.68 -20.17 1.68
CA ALA A 53 5.41 -20.10 0.40
C ALA A 53 6.63 -21.04 0.40
N ALA A 54 7.38 -21.15 1.51
CA ALA A 54 8.46 -22.11 1.67
C ALA A 54 7.99 -23.56 1.51
N THR A 55 6.91 -23.91 2.20
CA THR A 55 6.34 -25.29 2.16
C THR A 55 5.79 -25.66 0.80
N LEU A 56 5.25 -24.70 0.07
CA LEU A 56 4.70 -24.88 -1.27
C LEU A 56 5.76 -24.75 -2.38
N HIS A 57 7.01 -24.40 -2.04
CA HIS A 57 8.05 -24.02 -2.99
C HIS A 57 7.61 -22.94 -3.98
N ALA A 58 6.72 -22.04 -3.53
CA ALA A 58 6.11 -20.99 -4.33
C ALA A 58 6.85 -19.66 -4.18
N ARG A 59 6.80 -18.82 -5.21
CA ARG A 59 7.27 -17.43 -5.10
C ARG A 59 6.25 -16.58 -4.34
N LEU A 60 6.70 -15.89 -3.30
CA LEU A 60 5.85 -14.97 -2.54
C LEU A 60 5.85 -13.58 -3.18
N MET A 61 4.70 -13.08 -3.54
CA MET A 61 4.52 -11.72 -4.07
C MET A 61 3.80 -10.85 -3.05
N PHE A 62 4.34 -9.66 -2.79
CA PHE A 62 3.88 -8.75 -1.75
C PHE A 62 3.59 -7.35 -2.28
N PRO A 63 2.38 -6.80 -2.12
CA PRO A 63 2.08 -5.41 -2.41
C PRO A 63 2.72 -4.51 -1.35
N GLY A 64 3.84 -3.89 -1.71
CA GLY A 64 4.52 -2.88 -0.91
C GLY A 64 3.86 -1.51 -1.06
N ASN A 65 4.35 -0.55 -0.28
CA ASN A 65 3.97 0.85 -0.38
C ASN A 65 5.19 1.76 -0.19
N VAL A 66 4.97 3.06 -0.11
CA VAL A 66 6.03 4.07 0.00
C VAL A 66 6.23 4.60 1.43
N TYR A 67 5.54 4.06 2.43
CA TYR A 67 5.69 4.47 3.85
C TYR A 67 7.09 4.21 4.40
N ASN A 68 7.82 3.28 3.79
CA ASN A 68 9.20 2.93 4.12
C ASN A 68 10.19 4.10 3.97
N PHE A 69 9.87 5.10 3.14
CA PHE A 69 10.79 6.19 2.79
C PHE A 69 10.62 7.44 3.68
N GLY A 70 9.55 7.49 4.46
CA GLY A 70 9.30 8.57 5.41
C GLY A 70 8.92 9.89 4.76
N ALA A 71 9.05 10.98 5.54
CA ALA A 71 8.62 12.31 5.13
C ALA A 71 9.59 12.97 4.12
N ASP A 72 10.86 12.62 4.19
CA ASP A 72 11.93 13.23 3.36
C ASP A 72 12.27 12.34 2.14
N MET A 73 11.25 11.60 1.63
CA MET A 73 11.48 10.78 0.45
C MET A 73 11.88 11.63 -0.77
N PRO A 74 12.83 11.15 -1.60
CA PRO A 74 13.21 11.88 -2.82
C PRO A 74 12.05 11.89 -3.83
N ALA A 75 12.08 12.86 -4.75
CA ALA A 75 11.09 13.01 -5.81
C ALA A 75 10.98 11.75 -6.69
N ARG A 76 12.05 11.01 -6.85
CA ARG A 76 12.11 9.75 -7.59
C ARG A 76 12.59 8.64 -6.68
N LEU A 77 11.76 7.62 -6.50
CA LEU A 77 12.10 6.41 -5.77
C LEU A 77 12.61 5.33 -6.73
N LEU A 78 13.77 4.79 -6.42
CA LEU A 78 14.38 3.64 -7.09
C LEU A 78 14.27 2.40 -6.17
N PRO A 79 14.38 1.17 -6.72
CA PRO A 79 14.30 -0.05 -5.92
C PRO A 79 15.30 -0.12 -4.77
N ASP A 80 16.45 0.49 -4.94
CA ASP A 80 17.57 0.56 -3.99
C ASP A 80 17.61 1.86 -3.16
N THR A 81 16.64 2.78 -3.37
CA THR A 81 16.55 3.99 -2.52
C THR A 81 16.52 3.59 -1.05
N PRO A 82 17.39 4.18 -0.19
CA PRO A 82 17.44 3.87 1.23
C PRO A 82 16.09 4.12 1.93
N GLN A 83 15.63 3.14 2.67
CA GLN A 83 14.41 3.26 3.46
C GLN A 83 14.69 4.03 4.75
N ARG A 84 13.90 5.06 5.04
CA ARG A 84 14.03 5.95 6.20
C ARG A 84 12.66 6.28 6.78
N ALA A 85 11.99 5.26 7.31
CA ALA A 85 10.66 5.44 7.85
C ALA A 85 10.63 6.41 9.02
N THR A 86 9.77 7.41 8.93
CA THR A 86 9.51 8.41 9.99
C THR A 86 8.24 8.10 10.78
N THR A 87 7.49 7.05 10.40
CA THR A 87 6.25 6.65 11.05
C THR A 87 6.32 5.20 11.53
N ARG A 88 5.52 4.85 12.54
CA ARG A 88 5.37 3.46 13.01
C ARG A 88 4.95 2.52 11.88
N LYS A 89 4.03 2.94 11.02
CA LYS A 89 3.61 2.16 9.84
C LYS A 89 4.76 1.91 8.86
N GLY A 90 5.55 2.93 8.61
CA GLY A 90 6.73 2.79 7.76
C GLY A 90 7.75 1.82 8.36
N GLN A 91 7.98 1.86 9.68
CA GLN A 91 8.84 0.91 10.39
C GLN A 91 8.33 -0.54 10.26
N VAL A 92 7.02 -0.75 10.42
CA VAL A 92 6.41 -2.08 10.20
C VAL A 92 6.64 -2.55 8.77
N ARG A 93 6.45 -1.69 7.77
CA ARG A 93 6.68 -2.04 6.37
C ARG A 93 8.16 -2.33 6.07
N MET A 94 9.08 -1.57 6.64
CA MET A 94 10.52 -1.88 6.56
C MET A 94 10.83 -3.26 7.13
N ALA A 95 10.30 -3.59 8.32
CA ALA A 95 10.48 -4.89 8.95
C ALA A 95 9.90 -6.03 8.10
N MET A 96 8.74 -5.81 7.46
CA MET A 96 8.12 -6.79 6.56
C MET A 96 8.98 -7.03 5.31
N GLU A 97 9.50 -5.99 4.67
CA GLU A 97 10.37 -6.15 3.51
C GLU A 97 11.72 -6.76 3.88
N GLN A 98 12.26 -6.44 5.06
CA GLN A 98 13.46 -7.09 5.57
C GLN A 98 13.24 -8.58 5.80
N ALA A 99 12.10 -8.97 6.40
CA ALA A 99 11.77 -10.39 6.60
C ALA A 99 11.69 -11.17 5.27
N LEU A 100 11.22 -10.56 4.18
CA LEU A 100 11.23 -11.16 2.85
C LEU A 100 12.66 -11.32 2.29
N ALA A 101 13.51 -10.31 2.46
CA ALA A 101 14.89 -10.36 2.05
C ALA A 101 15.68 -11.44 2.81
N ASP A 102 15.48 -11.50 4.13
CA ASP A 102 16.12 -12.51 5.00
C ASP A 102 15.65 -13.93 4.66
N ALA A 103 14.36 -14.10 4.37
CA ALA A 103 13.82 -15.38 3.95
C ALA A 103 14.39 -15.85 2.60
N ALA A 104 14.65 -14.92 1.69
CA ALA A 104 15.31 -15.23 0.43
C ALA A 104 16.78 -15.60 0.64
N ALA A 105 17.50 -14.88 1.49
CA ALA A 105 18.92 -15.11 1.76
C ALA A 105 19.19 -16.40 2.54
N HIS A 106 18.33 -16.73 3.52
CA HIS A 106 18.64 -17.78 4.51
C HIS A 106 17.71 -18.99 4.46
N ARG A 107 16.55 -18.87 3.82
CA ARG A 107 15.52 -19.94 3.78
C ARG A 107 15.15 -20.38 2.37
N GLY A 108 15.78 -19.82 1.33
CA GLY A 108 15.49 -20.13 -0.07
C GLY A 108 14.08 -19.70 -0.55
N VAL A 109 13.38 -18.84 0.19
CA VAL A 109 12.04 -18.38 -0.18
C VAL A 109 12.13 -17.25 -1.18
N GLN A 110 11.78 -17.53 -2.43
CA GLN A 110 11.78 -16.51 -3.47
C GLN A 110 10.68 -15.48 -3.25
N SER A 111 10.98 -14.19 -3.41
CA SER A 111 9.99 -13.14 -3.20
C SER A 111 10.09 -11.96 -4.17
N VAL A 112 8.95 -11.30 -4.40
CA VAL A 112 8.86 -10.03 -5.13
C VAL A 112 8.03 -9.05 -4.33
N VAL A 113 8.56 -7.87 -4.10
CA VAL A 113 7.84 -6.73 -3.54
C VAL A 113 7.52 -5.75 -4.66
N ILE A 114 6.25 -5.42 -4.86
CA ILE A 114 5.84 -4.37 -5.80
C ILE A 114 5.29 -3.21 -4.98
N ARG A 115 6.11 -2.18 -4.81
CA ARG A 115 5.74 -0.97 -4.08
C ARG A 115 4.87 -0.08 -4.95
N ALA A 116 3.78 0.42 -4.40
CA ALA A 116 2.85 1.30 -5.09
C ALA A 116 2.50 2.52 -4.24
N GLY A 117 2.04 3.58 -4.87
CA GLY A 117 1.51 4.77 -4.23
C GLY A 117 0.10 4.55 -3.66
N GLU A 118 -0.69 5.61 -3.62
CA GLU A 118 -2.06 5.58 -3.10
C GLU A 118 -2.99 4.78 -4.03
N PHE A 119 -3.86 3.97 -3.46
CA PHE A 119 -4.74 3.09 -4.21
C PHE A 119 -6.03 3.77 -4.64
N ILE A 120 -6.42 3.59 -5.90
CA ILE A 120 -7.71 3.98 -6.48
C ILE A 120 -8.33 2.83 -7.27
N GLY A 121 -9.66 2.84 -7.45
CA GLY A 121 -10.37 1.88 -8.32
C GLY A 121 -10.60 0.50 -7.73
N GLY A 122 -10.49 0.34 -6.42
CA GLY A 122 -10.73 -0.94 -5.72
C GLY A 122 -12.14 -1.09 -5.16
N GLY A 123 -13.04 -0.19 -5.45
CA GLY A 123 -14.34 -0.14 -4.80
C GLY A 123 -14.26 0.48 -3.39
N VAL A 124 -15.07 0.01 -2.45
CA VAL A 124 -15.13 0.56 -1.10
C VAL A 124 -13.96 0.09 -0.22
N GLY A 125 -13.51 0.95 0.70
CA GLY A 125 -12.61 0.55 1.78
C GLY A 125 -11.23 1.21 1.79
N ASN A 126 -10.78 1.79 0.68
CA ASN A 126 -9.52 2.51 0.62
C ASN A 126 -9.68 3.98 1.07
N TRP A 127 -8.56 4.68 1.20
CA TRP A 127 -8.53 6.08 1.60
C TRP A 127 -9.21 7.02 0.61
N PHE A 128 -9.04 6.76 -0.68
CA PHE A 128 -9.65 7.53 -1.75
C PHE A 128 -11.19 7.52 -1.64
N ASP A 129 -11.78 6.34 -1.52
CA ASP A 129 -13.24 6.19 -1.45
C ASP A 129 -13.81 6.70 -0.12
N ASN A 130 -13.14 6.37 0.98
CA ASN A 130 -13.63 6.69 2.33
C ASN A 130 -13.42 8.15 2.74
N THR A 131 -12.57 8.89 2.04
CA THR A 131 -12.22 10.27 2.40
C THR A 131 -12.39 11.22 1.22
N ILE A 132 -11.63 11.04 0.14
CA ILE A 132 -11.58 12.01 -0.96
C ILE A 132 -12.93 12.09 -1.67
N THR A 133 -13.48 10.95 -2.08
CA THR A 133 -14.70 10.88 -2.90
C THR A 133 -15.97 10.59 -2.10
N LYS A 134 -15.88 10.41 -0.79
CA LYS A 134 -17.02 10.06 0.09
C LYS A 134 -18.27 10.91 -0.13
N SER A 135 -18.10 12.19 -0.44
CA SER A 135 -19.19 13.13 -0.62
C SER A 135 -19.35 13.59 -2.07
N ILE A 136 -18.80 12.86 -3.05
CA ILE A 136 -18.84 13.25 -4.47
C ILE A 136 -20.26 13.33 -5.01
N GLY A 137 -21.16 12.44 -4.59
CA GLY A 137 -22.60 12.50 -4.92
C GLY A 137 -23.28 13.77 -4.44
N LYS A 138 -22.74 14.44 -3.40
CA LYS A 138 -23.21 15.75 -2.90
C LYS A 138 -22.46 16.94 -3.50
N GLY A 139 -21.65 16.72 -4.57
CA GLY A 139 -20.85 17.77 -5.22
C GLY A 139 -19.64 18.23 -4.42
N ARG A 140 -19.12 17.41 -3.49
CA ARG A 140 -18.00 17.79 -2.63
C ARG A 140 -16.90 16.74 -2.65
N LEU A 141 -15.64 17.23 -2.63
CA LEU A 141 -14.44 16.44 -2.39
C LEU A 141 -13.76 16.91 -1.11
N THR A 142 -13.08 16.00 -0.43
CA THR A 142 -12.21 16.34 0.70
C THR A 142 -10.79 15.95 0.36
N TYR A 143 -9.94 16.92 0.00
CA TYR A 143 -8.55 16.63 -0.30
C TYR A 143 -7.68 16.87 0.95
N PRO A 144 -6.88 15.88 1.37
CA PRO A 144 -6.21 15.94 2.68
C PRO A 144 -4.91 16.74 2.70
N GLY A 145 -4.34 17.03 1.54
CA GLY A 145 -3.05 17.69 1.38
C GLY A 145 -3.14 19.01 0.63
N ARG A 146 -1.97 19.48 0.20
CA ARG A 146 -1.84 20.61 -0.72
C ARG A 146 -2.22 20.17 -2.13
N GLY A 147 -2.96 20.99 -2.85
CA GLY A 147 -3.39 20.69 -4.20
C GLY A 147 -2.25 20.69 -5.24
N ASP A 148 -1.18 21.45 -4.99
CA ASP A 148 -0.03 21.61 -5.85
C ASP A 148 1.04 20.50 -5.70
N VAL A 149 0.89 19.60 -4.73
CA VAL A 149 1.84 18.51 -4.49
C VAL A 149 1.49 17.29 -5.32
N THR A 150 2.51 16.74 -5.98
CA THR A 150 2.40 15.54 -6.81
C THR A 150 2.38 14.27 -5.96
N HIS A 151 1.45 13.36 -6.27
CA HIS A 151 1.34 12.04 -5.68
C HIS A 151 1.31 10.95 -6.74
N ALA A 152 1.83 9.77 -6.40
CA ALA A 152 1.69 8.56 -7.21
C ALA A 152 0.39 7.84 -6.83
N TRP A 153 -0.46 7.59 -7.82
CA TRP A 153 -1.75 6.90 -7.68
C TRP A 153 -1.69 5.56 -8.39
N ALA A 154 -1.97 4.50 -7.69
CA ALA A 154 -2.01 3.15 -8.24
C ALA A 154 -3.46 2.72 -8.50
N TYR A 155 -3.84 2.62 -9.77
CA TYR A 155 -5.10 2.02 -10.14
C TYR A 155 -5.04 0.52 -9.92
N LEU A 156 -5.85 0.00 -9.01
CA LEU A 156 -5.75 -1.39 -8.55
C LEU A 156 -5.87 -2.43 -9.66
N PRO A 157 -6.73 -2.29 -10.68
CA PRO A 157 -6.73 -3.22 -11.81
C PRO A 157 -5.42 -3.23 -12.61
N ASP A 158 -4.74 -2.09 -12.76
CA ASP A 158 -3.43 -2.02 -13.43
C ASP A 158 -2.34 -2.65 -12.56
N LEU A 159 -2.37 -2.39 -11.26
CA LEU A 159 -1.47 -3.03 -10.32
C LEU A 159 -1.67 -4.56 -10.33
N ALA A 160 -2.92 -5.04 -10.36
CA ALA A 160 -3.21 -6.47 -10.47
C ALA A 160 -2.64 -7.07 -11.77
N ARG A 161 -2.78 -6.36 -12.91
CA ARG A 161 -2.14 -6.78 -14.17
C ARG A 161 -0.61 -6.84 -14.07
N ALA A 162 0.01 -5.89 -13.37
CA ALA A 162 1.45 -5.92 -13.12
C ALA A 162 1.85 -7.15 -12.28
N PHE A 163 1.07 -7.51 -11.25
CA PHE A 163 1.30 -8.75 -10.50
C PHE A 163 1.23 -9.98 -11.39
N VAL A 164 0.23 -10.07 -12.26
CA VAL A 164 0.10 -11.20 -13.23
C VAL A 164 1.28 -11.24 -14.19
N ALA A 165 1.69 -10.10 -14.75
CA ALA A 165 2.83 -10.03 -15.66
C ALA A 165 4.15 -10.47 -14.99
N VAL A 166 4.39 -10.05 -13.76
CA VAL A 166 5.56 -10.47 -12.97
C VAL A 166 5.49 -11.96 -12.62
N ALA A 167 4.31 -12.47 -12.26
CA ALA A 167 4.12 -13.90 -12.01
C ALA A 167 4.40 -14.76 -13.26
N ALA A 168 4.07 -14.28 -14.44
CA ALA A 168 4.31 -14.98 -15.69
C ALA A 168 5.80 -15.21 -15.99
N VAL A 169 6.66 -14.29 -15.55
CA VAL A 169 8.13 -14.37 -15.75
C VAL A 169 8.89 -14.84 -14.51
N ARG A 170 8.20 -15.33 -13.51
CA ARG A 170 8.74 -15.64 -12.17
C ARG A 170 9.99 -16.50 -12.16
N ALA A 171 10.12 -17.43 -13.10
CA ALA A 171 11.27 -18.34 -13.17
C ALA A 171 12.59 -17.61 -13.49
N ASN A 172 12.53 -16.47 -14.16
CA ASN A 172 13.70 -15.69 -14.60
C ASN A 172 14.05 -14.56 -13.62
N LEU A 173 13.33 -14.42 -12.50
CA LEU A 173 13.56 -13.35 -11.55
C LEU A 173 14.57 -13.78 -10.46
N PRO A 174 15.35 -12.84 -9.90
CA PRO A 174 16.24 -13.13 -8.78
C PRO A 174 15.46 -13.62 -7.56
N ALA A 175 16.16 -14.20 -6.59
CA ALA A 175 15.56 -14.77 -5.38
C ALA A 175 14.74 -13.73 -4.60
N HIS A 176 15.20 -12.48 -4.54
CA HIS A 176 14.46 -11.35 -3.97
C HIS A 176 14.49 -10.16 -4.94
N LEU A 177 13.32 -9.63 -5.26
CA LEU A 177 13.18 -8.51 -6.19
C LEU A 177 12.27 -7.43 -5.58
N ARG A 178 12.70 -6.18 -5.69
CA ARG A 178 11.91 -5.01 -5.34
C ARG A 178 11.62 -4.19 -6.59
N LEU A 179 10.37 -3.88 -6.82
CA LEU A 179 9.89 -3.09 -7.94
C LEU A 179 9.07 -1.92 -7.43
N HIS A 180 9.04 -0.85 -8.20
CA HIS A 180 8.10 0.25 -8.03
C HIS A 180 7.07 0.22 -9.15
N PHE A 181 5.80 0.26 -8.79
CA PHE A 181 4.70 0.45 -9.74
C PHE A 181 4.56 1.95 -10.02
N PRO A 182 4.75 2.41 -11.27
CA PRO A 182 4.77 3.85 -11.57
C PRO A 182 3.41 4.51 -11.36
N GLY A 183 2.33 3.82 -11.69
CA GLY A 183 0.96 4.34 -11.58
C GLY A 183 0.75 5.65 -12.35
N TYR A 184 -0.13 6.49 -11.80
CA TYR A 184 -0.41 7.83 -12.32
C TYR A 184 0.21 8.86 -11.38
N THR A 185 0.98 9.78 -11.94
CA THR A 185 1.59 10.89 -11.19
C THR A 185 0.74 12.13 -11.42
N LEU A 186 0.00 12.56 -10.38
CA LEU A 186 -0.95 13.69 -10.45
C LEU A 186 -0.80 14.58 -9.22
N THR A 187 -0.96 15.88 -9.41
CA THR A 187 -1.18 16.80 -8.30
C THR A 187 -2.59 16.61 -7.73
N GLY A 188 -2.84 17.11 -6.53
CA GLY A 188 -4.18 17.10 -5.94
C GLY A 188 -5.19 17.87 -6.79
N ASP A 189 -4.76 19.00 -7.36
CA ASP A 189 -5.62 19.83 -8.22
C ASP A 189 -5.97 19.11 -9.52
N GLU A 190 -5.01 18.43 -10.15
CA GLU A 190 -5.25 17.63 -11.36
C GLU A 190 -6.21 16.46 -11.07
N LEU A 191 -6.04 15.79 -9.94
CA LEU A 191 -6.95 14.71 -9.51
C LEU A 191 -8.36 15.26 -9.28
N CYS A 192 -8.51 16.36 -8.55
CA CYS A 192 -9.80 16.97 -8.28
C CYS A 192 -10.49 17.46 -9.57
N ALA A 193 -9.73 18.03 -10.51
CA ALA A 193 -10.23 18.44 -11.83
C ALA A 193 -10.69 17.22 -12.65
N ALA A 194 -9.93 16.12 -12.64
CA ALA A 194 -10.32 14.87 -13.31
C ALA A 194 -11.62 14.32 -12.74
N LEU A 195 -11.78 14.30 -11.42
CA LEU A 195 -13.00 13.86 -10.75
C LEU A 195 -14.20 14.75 -11.10
N GLY A 196 -13.99 16.06 -11.22
CA GLY A 196 -15.02 17.00 -11.68
C GLY A 196 -15.50 16.69 -13.08
N ARG A 197 -14.57 16.40 -14.01
CA ARG A 197 -14.92 15.99 -15.39
C ARG A 197 -15.76 14.72 -15.42
N VAL A 198 -15.36 13.70 -14.65
CA VAL A 198 -16.10 12.43 -14.56
C VAL A 198 -17.49 12.63 -13.92
N ALA A 199 -17.59 13.49 -12.92
CA ALA A 199 -18.86 13.82 -12.26
C ALA A 199 -19.80 14.69 -13.13
N GLY A 200 -19.33 15.20 -14.27
CA GLY A 200 -20.09 16.07 -15.17
C GLY A 200 -20.49 17.42 -14.55
N ARG A 201 -19.82 17.84 -13.47
CA ARG A 201 -20.13 19.09 -12.75
C ARG A 201 -18.94 19.59 -11.96
N PRO A 202 -18.87 20.90 -11.66
CA PRO A 202 -17.90 21.43 -10.72
C PRO A 202 -18.08 20.83 -9.32
N LEU A 203 -16.98 20.45 -8.69
CA LEU A 203 -16.97 19.91 -7.34
C LEU A 203 -16.36 20.95 -6.38
N ARG A 204 -16.94 21.10 -5.20
CA ARG A 204 -16.36 21.95 -4.16
C ARG A 204 -15.29 21.13 -3.43
N VAL A 205 -14.04 21.56 -3.54
CA VAL A 205 -12.91 20.91 -2.87
C VAL A 205 -12.72 21.56 -1.50
N GLY A 206 -12.84 20.77 -0.43
CA GLY A 206 -12.55 21.18 0.95
C GLY A 206 -11.29 20.49 1.45
N GLY A 207 -10.55 21.15 2.36
CA GLY A 207 -9.42 20.57 3.05
C GLY A 207 -9.85 19.69 4.24
N MET A 208 -8.89 18.92 4.77
CA MET A 208 -9.06 18.24 6.06
C MET A 208 -8.84 19.23 7.20
N PRO A 209 -9.66 19.20 8.25
CA PRO A 209 -9.49 20.05 9.44
C PRO A 209 -8.37 19.52 10.34
N TRP A 210 -7.13 19.51 9.84
CA TRP A 210 -5.97 18.94 10.52
C TRP A 210 -5.77 19.44 11.97
N PRO A 211 -5.92 20.75 12.29
CA PRO A 211 -5.76 21.20 13.68
C PRO A 211 -6.74 20.51 14.62
N LEU A 212 -8.02 20.40 14.23
CA LEU A 212 -9.03 19.72 15.02
C LEU A 212 -8.74 18.22 15.16
N LEU A 213 -8.39 17.55 14.05
CA LEU A 213 -8.05 16.13 14.05
C LEU A 213 -6.83 15.83 14.93
N ARG A 214 -5.83 16.71 14.95
CA ARG A 214 -4.66 16.59 15.85
C ARG A 214 -5.06 16.74 17.30
N ALA A 215 -5.92 17.71 17.62
CA ALA A 215 -6.37 17.94 19.00
C ALA A 215 -7.13 16.73 19.58
N ILE A 216 -7.91 16.01 18.77
CA ILE A 216 -8.68 14.84 19.21
C ILE A 216 -7.95 13.50 19.03
N SER A 217 -6.81 13.48 18.32
CA SER A 217 -6.08 12.23 18.01
C SER A 217 -5.66 11.42 19.24
N PRO A 218 -5.28 12.02 20.40
CA PRO A 218 -4.96 11.26 21.59
C PRO A 218 -6.14 10.43 22.12
N LEU A 219 -7.37 10.87 21.86
CA LEU A 219 -8.61 10.25 22.34
C LEU A 219 -9.19 9.24 21.36
N VAL A 220 -8.73 9.25 20.11
CA VAL A 220 -9.29 8.40 19.03
C VAL A 220 -8.21 7.52 18.44
N PRO A 221 -8.15 6.20 18.80
CA PRO A 221 -7.08 5.30 18.39
C PRO A 221 -6.82 5.24 16.88
N ILE A 222 -7.88 5.26 16.06
CA ILE A 222 -7.75 5.23 14.60
C ILE A 222 -7.03 6.47 14.05
N LEU A 223 -7.15 7.62 14.70
CA LEU A 223 -6.48 8.87 14.29
C LEU A 223 -4.99 8.81 14.66
N ARG A 224 -4.64 8.22 15.80
CA ARG A 224 -3.25 8.00 16.21
C ARG A 224 -2.53 7.10 15.20
N GLU A 225 -3.13 5.97 14.85
CA GLU A 225 -2.54 5.02 13.89
C GLU A 225 -2.50 5.55 12.44
N ARG A 226 -3.33 6.55 12.13
CA ARG A 226 -3.24 7.26 10.85
C ARG A 226 -2.09 8.28 10.80
N GLY A 227 -1.25 8.35 11.84
CA GLY A 227 -0.08 9.22 11.91
C GLY A 227 -0.42 10.67 12.27
N LEU A 228 -1.54 10.89 12.96
CA LEU A 228 -1.96 12.24 13.41
C LEU A 228 -1.34 12.65 14.75
N ASP A 229 -0.69 11.74 15.44
CA ASP A 229 -0.01 11.89 16.74
C ASP A 229 1.40 12.50 16.66
N GLY A 230 1.85 12.87 15.49
CA GLY A 230 3.11 13.57 15.32
C GLY A 230 3.38 13.93 13.87
N VAL A 231 3.33 15.18 13.54
CA VAL A 231 3.93 15.89 12.39
C VAL A 231 3.81 15.22 10.98
N THR A 232 3.42 13.96 10.88
CA THR A 232 3.75 13.13 9.73
C THR A 232 2.61 12.79 8.77
N ALA A 233 1.33 12.76 9.19
CA ALA A 233 0.28 12.50 8.20
C ALA A 233 0.04 13.72 7.32
N GLY A 234 0.02 14.91 7.89
CA GLY A 234 -0.03 16.16 7.13
C GLY A 234 1.31 16.43 6.41
N ALA A 235 2.46 16.12 7.04
CA ALA A 235 3.77 16.32 6.44
C ALA A 235 4.13 15.25 5.41
N ALA A 236 3.79 13.98 5.61
CA ALA A 236 3.97 12.95 4.57
C ALA A 236 3.03 13.16 3.38
N TRP A 237 1.82 13.67 3.61
CA TRP A 237 0.93 14.16 2.56
C TRP A 237 1.32 15.56 2.06
N LEU A 238 1.95 16.39 2.88
CA LEU A 238 2.39 17.73 2.52
C LEU A 238 3.79 17.74 1.92
N SER A 239 4.65 16.76 2.22
CA SER A 239 6.00 16.60 1.71
C SER A 239 6.16 15.43 0.73
N GLY A 240 5.09 14.66 0.51
CA GLY A 240 5.10 13.53 -0.41
C GLY A 240 5.24 14.01 -1.85
N CYS A 241 6.40 13.79 -2.39
CA CYS A 241 6.88 14.04 -3.74
C CYS A 241 7.35 15.46 -4.05
N GLY A 242 8.63 15.65 -3.86
CA GLY A 242 9.44 16.45 -4.76
C GLY A 242 9.15 17.95 -4.81
N ARG A 243 10.04 18.73 -4.25
CA ARG A 243 10.37 20.02 -4.87
C ARG A 243 10.76 19.71 -6.31
N GLY A 244 10.00 20.20 -7.27
CA GLY A 244 10.39 20.17 -8.65
C GLY A 244 11.79 20.78 -8.83
N PRO A 245 12.48 20.48 -9.94
CA PRO A 245 13.76 21.07 -10.22
C PRO A 245 13.63 22.59 -10.27
N ALA A 246 14.56 23.29 -9.62
CA ALA A 246 14.81 24.69 -9.86
C ALA A 246 15.34 24.87 -11.28
#